data_a4bae59ce1b0912c6d7bb9101cb4dd72
#
_entry.id   a4bae59ce1b0912c6d7bb9101cb4dd72
#
_cell.length_a   1.000
_cell.length_b   1.000
_cell.length_c   1.000
_cell.angle_alpha   90.00
_cell.angle_beta   90.00
_cell.angle_gamma   90.00
#
_symmetry.space_group_name_H-M   'P 1'
#
loop_
_entity.id
_entity.type
_entity.pdbx_description
1 polymer ?
#
loop_
_entity_poly.entity_id
_entity_poly.type
_entity_poly.pdbx_seq_one_letter_code
_entity_poly.pdbx_strand_id
1 'polypeptide(L)'
;MGTATEVVRYRKEKNGRIIEVVIWRISEPVPGCTHTFKYRLFYGMANGTCLVRYDNERGKGDHRHFGDEEEAYDFTSLRTLLDDFEADTERM
;
A
#
# COMPACT_ATOMS: atom_id res chain seq x y z
N MET A 1 -5.47 -9.04 22.55
CA MET A 1 -4.26 -8.73 21.82
C MET A 1 -4.33 -9.30 20.41
N GLY A 2 -4.09 -8.46 19.42
CA GLY A 2 -4.14 -8.92 18.05
C GLY A 2 -2.90 -9.64 17.61
N THR A 3 -3.04 -10.49 16.61
CA THR A 3 -1.91 -11.14 15.94
C THR A 3 -1.79 -10.57 14.54
N ALA A 4 -0.57 -10.60 14.01
CA ALA A 4 -0.31 -10.16 12.65
C ALA A 4 0.49 -11.24 11.94
N THR A 5 0.06 -11.58 10.73
CA THR A 5 0.74 -12.56 9.90
C THR A 5 1.16 -11.89 8.61
N GLU A 6 2.44 -11.92 8.29
CA GLU A 6 2.93 -11.35 7.04
C GLU A 6 2.42 -12.18 5.87
N VAL A 7 1.76 -11.53 4.93
CA VAL A 7 1.18 -12.18 3.75
C VAL A 7 2.07 -11.97 2.54
N VAL A 8 2.56 -10.74 2.36
CA VAL A 8 3.42 -10.37 1.23
C VAL A 8 4.50 -9.44 1.73
N ARG A 9 5.72 -9.68 1.31
CA ARG A 9 6.83 -8.75 1.53
C ARG A 9 7.83 -8.91 0.39
N TYR A 10 8.04 -7.84 -0.37
CA TYR A 10 9.14 -7.82 -1.33
C TYR A 10 9.60 -6.40 -1.60
N ARG A 11 10.81 -6.31 -2.14
CA ARG A 11 11.41 -5.06 -2.55
C ARG A 11 12.16 -5.30 -3.86
N LYS A 12 11.92 -4.43 -4.83
CA LYS A 12 12.61 -4.46 -6.12
C LYS A 12 13.19 -3.09 -6.41
N GLU A 13 14.33 -3.09 -7.05
CA GLU A 13 14.98 -1.86 -7.48
C GLU A 13 15.36 -1.99 -8.95
N LYS A 14 15.00 -1.00 -9.76
CA LYS A 14 15.30 -1.01 -11.18
C LYS A 14 15.39 0.42 -11.68
N ASN A 15 16.50 0.75 -12.37
CA ASN A 15 16.69 2.07 -12.99
C ASN A 15 16.49 3.23 -12.03
N GLY A 16 16.97 3.10 -10.79
CA GLY A 16 16.84 4.15 -9.78
C GLY A 16 15.45 4.24 -9.15
N ARG A 17 14.54 3.34 -9.49
CA ARG A 17 13.20 3.25 -8.91
C ARG A 17 13.11 2.07 -7.96
N ILE A 18 12.33 2.24 -6.91
CA ILE A 18 12.15 1.23 -5.86
C ILE A 18 10.67 0.92 -5.74
N ILE A 19 10.35 -0.37 -5.66
CA ILE A 19 9.02 -0.85 -5.29
C ILE A 19 9.17 -1.63 -4.01
N GLU A 20 8.38 -1.28 -2.99
CA GLU A 20 8.31 -2.03 -1.73
C GLU A 20 6.86 -2.37 -1.44
N VAL A 21 6.59 -3.63 -1.15
CA VAL A 21 5.25 -4.10 -0.82
C VAL A 21 5.31 -4.87 0.47
N VAL A 22 4.49 -4.47 1.45
CA VAL A 22 4.33 -5.17 2.72
C VAL A 22 2.85 -5.25 3.03
N ILE A 23 2.35 -6.46 3.23
CA ILE A 23 0.95 -6.71 3.58
C ILE A 23 0.91 -7.68 4.74
N TRP A 24 0.16 -7.29 5.79
CA TRP A 24 -0.07 -8.11 6.97
C TRP A 24 -1.55 -8.43 7.07
N ARG A 25 -1.86 -9.66 7.48
CA ARG A 25 -3.20 -9.99 7.96
C ARG A 25 -3.21 -9.77 9.46
N ILE A 26 -4.21 -9.03 9.94
CA ILE A 26 -4.35 -8.72 11.36
C ILE A 26 -5.69 -9.24 11.87
N SER A 27 -5.82 -9.39 13.19
CA SER A 27 -7.01 -10.01 13.80
C SER A 27 -8.25 -9.11 13.77
N GLU A 28 -8.04 -7.79 13.73
CA GLU A 28 -9.13 -6.83 13.71
C GLU A 28 -8.83 -5.73 12.69
N PRO A 29 -9.87 -5.14 12.05
CA PRO A 29 -9.64 -4.08 11.10
C PRO A 29 -8.90 -2.89 11.72
N VAL A 30 -8.05 -2.25 10.92
CA VAL A 30 -7.53 -0.94 11.27
C VAL A 30 -8.72 0.00 11.40
N PRO A 31 -8.84 0.79 12.49
CA PRO A 31 -9.96 1.75 12.62
C PRO A 31 -10.08 2.64 11.39
N GLY A 32 -11.27 2.64 10.80
CA GLY A 32 -11.55 3.32 9.54
C GLY A 32 -11.60 2.39 8.33
N CYS A 33 -11.21 1.13 8.51
CA CYS A 33 -11.24 0.11 7.46
C CYS A 33 -12.29 -0.94 7.76
N THR A 34 -12.73 -1.67 6.72
CA THR A 34 -13.72 -2.74 6.84
C THR A 34 -13.12 -4.14 6.62
N HIS A 35 -11.83 -4.22 6.36
CA HIS A 35 -11.10 -5.47 6.12
C HIS A 35 -9.99 -5.64 7.15
N THR A 36 -9.38 -6.83 7.18
CA THR A 36 -8.36 -7.18 8.17
C THR A 36 -6.95 -7.21 7.62
N PHE A 37 -6.64 -6.35 6.66
CA PHE A 37 -5.28 -6.23 6.13
C PHE A 37 -4.68 -4.89 6.52
N LYS A 38 -3.41 -4.92 6.93
CA LYS A 38 -2.59 -3.72 7.11
C LYS A 38 -1.55 -3.75 6.01
N TYR A 39 -1.44 -2.69 5.22
CA TYR A 39 -0.55 -2.70 4.07
C TYR A 39 0.14 -1.37 3.84
N ARG A 40 1.27 -1.47 3.16
CA ARG A 40 1.99 -0.33 2.63
C ARG A 40 2.65 -0.77 1.33
N LEU A 41 2.25 -0.14 0.24
CA LEU A 41 2.80 -0.36 -1.09
C LEU A 41 3.41 0.96 -1.54
N PHE A 42 4.69 0.94 -1.86
CA PHE A 42 5.47 2.14 -2.18
C PHE A 42 6.16 1.99 -3.52
N TYR A 43 6.07 3.02 -4.34
CA TYR A 43 6.84 3.15 -5.58
C TYR A 43 7.44 4.55 -5.61
N GLY A 44 8.74 4.63 -5.75
CA GLY A 44 9.41 5.91 -5.72
C GLY A 44 10.83 5.86 -6.24
N MET A 45 11.54 6.96 -5.99
CA MET A 45 12.93 7.08 -6.38
C MET A 45 13.84 6.52 -5.30
N ALA A 46 15.05 6.15 -5.68
CA ALA A 46 16.05 5.65 -4.73
C ALA A 46 16.38 6.67 -3.63
N ASN A 47 16.18 7.97 -3.90
CA ASN A 47 16.42 9.02 -2.91
C ASN A 47 15.26 9.21 -1.92
N GLY A 48 14.21 8.39 -2.02
CA GLY A 48 13.08 8.46 -1.10
C GLY A 48 11.87 9.25 -1.63
N THR A 49 11.98 9.90 -2.77
CA THR A 49 10.85 10.62 -3.36
C THR A 49 9.71 9.64 -3.68
N CYS A 50 8.54 9.88 -3.13
CA CYS A 50 7.36 9.04 -3.36
C CYS A 50 6.68 9.43 -4.67
N LEU A 51 6.43 8.44 -5.53
CA LEU A 51 5.65 8.63 -6.75
C LEU A 51 4.24 8.09 -6.57
N VAL A 52 4.11 6.87 -6.03
CA VAL A 52 2.83 6.24 -5.72
C VAL A 52 2.95 5.53 -4.38
N ARG A 53 1.95 5.68 -3.53
CA ARG A 53 1.89 4.93 -2.27
C ARG A 53 0.45 4.59 -1.94
N TYR A 54 0.23 3.33 -1.57
CA TYR A 54 -1.05 2.85 -1.06
C TYR A 54 -0.83 2.38 0.36
N ASP A 55 -1.62 2.86 1.29
CA ASP A 55 -1.56 2.37 2.67
C ASP A 55 -2.90 2.59 3.38
N ASN A 56 -3.02 2.04 4.57
CA ASN A 56 -4.16 2.29 5.43
C ASN A 56 -3.64 2.68 6.81
N GLU A 57 -4.24 3.73 7.37
CA GLU A 57 -3.88 4.28 8.66
C GLU A 57 -5.07 4.35 9.59
N ARG A 58 -4.77 4.23 10.88
CA ARG A 58 -5.77 4.36 11.93
C ARG A 58 -6.51 5.69 11.80
N GLY A 59 -7.84 5.61 11.69
CA GLY A 59 -8.70 6.78 11.59
C GLY A 59 -8.87 7.35 10.19
N LYS A 60 -7.93 7.08 9.28
CA LYS A 60 -8.02 7.56 7.89
C LYS A 60 -8.57 6.51 6.93
N GLY A 61 -8.45 5.24 7.29
CA GLY A 61 -8.85 4.15 6.42
C GLY A 61 -7.89 3.93 5.28
N ASP A 62 -8.40 3.38 4.19
CA ASP A 62 -7.61 3.09 2.98
C ASP A 62 -7.44 4.35 2.16
N HIS A 63 -6.23 4.59 1.70
CA HIS A 63 -5.94 5.75 0.86
C HIS A 63 -4.74 5.50 -0.03
N ARG A 64 -4.59 6.34 -1.05
CA ARG A 64 -3.45 6.29 -1.96
C ARG A 64 -2.93 7.70 -2.23
N HIS A 65 -1.64 7.76 -2.56
CA HIS A 65 -0.93 8.99 -2.82
C HIS A 65 -0.28 8.96 -4.20
N PHE A 66 -0.35 10.09 -4.89
CA PHE A 66 0.39 10.34 -6.14
C PHE A 66 1.22 11.60 -5.90
N GLY A 67 2.51 11.43 -5.63
CA GLY A 67 3.34 12.54 -5.21
C GLY A 67 2.81 13.14 -3.92
N ASP A 68 2.40 14.40 -3.95
CA ASP A 68 1.85 15.11 -2.79
C ASP A 68 0.33 15.03 -2.68
N GLU A 69 -0.34 14.44 -3.66
CA GLU A 69 -1.79 14.31 -3.64
C GLU A 69 -2.21 13.03 -2.96
N GLU A 70 -3.27 13.12 -2.16
CA GLU A 70 -3.82 11.98 -1.43
C GLU A 70 -5.31 11.87 -1.70
N GLU A 71 -5.79 10.66 -1.89
CA GLU A 71 -7.22 10.40 -2.05
C GLU A 71 -7.62 9.10 -1.35
N ALA A 72 -8.91 8.99 -1.02
CA ALA A 72 -9.44 7.75 -0.47
C ALA A 72 -9.34 6.65 -1.51
N TYR A 73 -9.07 5.43 -1.05
CA TYR A 73 -9.00 4.25 -1.90
C TYR A 73 -10.07 3.27 -1.44
N ASP A 74 -10.84 2.75 -2.39
CA ASP A 74 -11.89 1.77 -2.11
C ASP A 74 -11.31 0.35 -2.17
N PHE A 75 -10.93 -0.18 -1.01
CA PHE A 75 -10.35 -1.52 -0.91
C PHE A 75 -11.44 -2.56 -1.14
N THR A 76 -11.22 -3.48 -2.07
CA THR A 76 -12.14 -4.59 -2.35
C THR A 76 -11.51 -5.95 -2.10
N SER A 77 -10.26 -6.16 -2.52
CA SER A 77 -9.54 -7.40 -2.32
C SER A 77 -8.04 -7.16 -2.44
N LEU A 78 -7.24 -8.09 -1.93
CA LEU A 78 -5.77 -8.01 -2.09
C LEU A 78 -5.37 -8.03 -3.56
N ARG A 79 -6.03 -8.86 -4.36
CA ARG A 79 -5.73 -8.93 -5.79
C ARG A 79 -5.95 -7.60 -6.47
N THR A 80 -7.12 -6.98 -6.24
CA THR A 80 -7.43 -5.69 -6.82
C THR A 80 -6.48 -4.61 -6.32
N LEU A 81 -6.12 -4.64 -5.04
CA LEU A 81 -5.15 -3.71 -4.46
C LEU A 81 -3.81 -3.78 -5.22
N LEU A 82 -3.29 -4.98 -5.41
CA LEU A 82 -2.01 -5.16 -6.10
C LEU A 82 -2.10 -4.78 -7.58
N ASP A 83 -3.21 -5.13 -8.24
CA ASP A 83 -3.43 -4.79 -9.64
C ASP A 83 -3.53 -3.27 -9.83
N ASP A 84 -4.27 -2.59 -8.95
CA ASP A 84 -4.41 -1.13 -9.01
C ASP A 84 -3.08 -0.43 -8.77
N PHE A 85 -2.32 -0.90 -7.79
CA PHE A 85 -1.00 -0.35 -7.51
C PHE A 85 -0.07 -0.52 -8.71
N GLU A 86 -0.03 -1.72 -9.29
CA GLU A 86 0.80 -1.99 -10.45
C GLU A 86 0.43 -1.09 -11.63
N ALA A 87 -0.87 -0.94 -11.90
CA ALA A 87 -1.35 -0.08 -12.97
C ALA A 87 -0.92 1.38 -12.74
N ASP A 88 -0.99 1.86 -11.51
CA ASP A 88 -0.57 3.22 -11.18
C ASP A 88 0.94 3.41 -11.34
N THR A 89 1.75 2.40 -10.97
CA THR A 89 3.20 2.49 -11.14
C THR A 89 3.59 2.55 -12.62
N GLU A 90 2.84 1.87 -13.49
CA GLU A 90 3.12 1.86 -14.92
C GLU A 90 2.84 3.21 -15.59
N ARG A 91 2.00 4.06 -14.97
CA ARG A 91 1.70 5.39 -15.47
C ARG A 91 2.72 6.44 -15.05
N MET A 92 3.59 6.10 -14.13
CA MET A 92 4.62 7.00 -13.58
C MET A 92 5.99 6.67 -14.20
#